data_f0b2c5044ebd2e72f3bcafca273f4469
#
_entry.id   f0b2c5044ebd2e72f3bcafca273f4469
#
_cell.length_a   1.000
_cell.length_b   1.000
_cell.length_c   1.000
_cell.angle_alpha   90.00
_cell.angle_beta   90.00
_cell.angle_gamma   90.00
#
_symmetry.space_group_name_H-M   'P 1'
#
loop_
_entity.id
_entity.type
_entity.pdbx_description
1 polymer ?
#
loop_
_entity_poly.entity_id
_entity_poly.type
_entity_poly.pdbx_seq_one_letter_code
_entity_poly.pdbx_strand_id
1 'polypeptide(L)'
;MITTETRRILTRREQAVYRTSTGLVLAVMLFSIVNFVFNDHFPFPNGREGAFAHLGFPPYFKVELTIAKILGVLALVIPAVPLKVKEFAYAGFAITLVSAAVAHFGRGDARNLTVLYVVDPLVFLCLLAVSYYYFEQSHSFETAAVSRHQSAA
;
A
#
# COMPACT_ATOMS: atom_id res chain seq x y z
N MET A 1 -38.14 1.62 -17.49
CA MET A 1 -37.61 0.38 -16.89
C MET A 1 -36.62 0.81 -15.81
N ILE A 2 -37.05 0.88 -14.56
CA ILE A 2 -36.25 1.39 -13.43
C ILE A 2 -35.41 0.19 -12.94
N THR A 3 -34.16 0.11 -13.36
CA THR A 3 -33.21 -0.82 -12.77
C THR A 3 -32.89 -0.33 -11.36
N THR A 4 -33.48 -0.98 -10.38
CA THR A 4 -33.11 -0.86 -8.96
C THR A 4 -31.69 -1.42 -8.81
N GLU A 5 -30.69 -0.59 -8.98
CA GLU A 5 -29.31 -0.93 -8.60
C GLU A 5 -29.25 -1.02 -7.07
N THR A 6 -29.29 -2.26 -6.61
CA THR A 6 -29.24 -2.58 -5.18
C THR A 6 -27.84 -2.22 -4.67
N ARG A 7 -27.79 -1.30 -3.72
CA ARG A 7 -26.60 -0.92 -2.95
C ARG A 7 -25.95 -2.18 -2.40
N ARG A 8 -24.83 -2.61 -2.97
CA ARG A 8 -24.10 -3.79 -2.49
C ARG A 8 -23.34 -3.40 -1.22
N ILE A 9 -23.97 -3.60 -0.09
CA ILE A 9 -23.29 -3.51 1.21
C ILE A 9 -22.36 -4.71 1.28
N LEU A 10 -21.07 -4.45 1.53
CA LEU A 10 -20.10 -5.52 1.74
C LEU A 10 -20.59 -6.46 2.87
N THR A 11 -20.59 -7.74 2.61
CA THR A 11 -20.90 -8.76 3.61
C THR A 11 -19.89 -8.70 4.75
N ARG A 12 -20.24 -9.27 5.91
CA ARG A 12 -19.33 -9.35 7.06
C ARG A 12 -17.98 -9.99 6.70
N ARG A 13 -17.98 -10.98 5.80
CA ARG A 13 -16.77 -11.64 5.32
C ARG A 13 -15.92 -10.71 4.45
N GLU A 14 -16.53 -10.02 3.51
CA GLU A 14 -15.85 -9.05 2.65
C GLU A 14 -15.25 -7.88 3.45
N GLN A 15 -15.98 -7.38 4.45
CA GLN A 15 -15.46 -6.37 5.39
C GLN A 15 -14.28 -6.89 6.18
N ALA A 16 -14.32 -8.14 6.66
CA ALA A 16 -13.20 -8.75 7.36
C ALA A 16 -11.97 -8.88 6.46
N VAL A 17 -12.15 -9.37 5.21
CA VAL A 17 -11.05 -9.47 4.23
C VAL A 17 -10.46 -8.09 3.94
N TYR A 18 -11.29 -7.08 3.69
CA TYR A 18 -10.84 -5.70 3.48
C TYR A 18 -10.01 -5.17 4.66
N ARG A 19 -10.55 -5.26 5.87
CA ARG A 19 -9.88 -4.77 7.08
C ARG A 19 -8.58 -5.51 7.36
N THR A 20 -8.55 -6.82 7.16
CA THR A 20 -7.35 -7.64 7.39
C THR A 20 -6.28 -7.34 6.35
N SER A 21 -6.62 -7.33 5.06
CA SER A 21 -5.65 -7.03 4.00
C SER A 21 -5.09 -5.61 4.12
N THR A 22 -5.95 -4.62 4.36
CA THR A 22 -5.52 -3.23 4.59
C THR A 22 -4.64 -3.13 5.84
N GLY A 23 -5.04 -3.76 6.94
CA GLY A 23 -4.28 -3.76 8.18
C GLY A 23 -2.89 -4.37 8.04
N LEU A 24 -2.76 -5.48 7.32
CA LEU A 24 -1.47 -6.11 7.04
C LEU A 24 -0.57 -5.22 6.17
N VAL A 25 -1.14 -4.60 5.12
CA VAL A 25 -0.37 -3.65 4.29
C VAL A 25 0.09 -2.46 5.11
N LEU A 26 -0.78 -1.87 5.93
CA LEU A 26 -0.42 -0.74 6.79
C LEU A 26 0.66 -1.15 7.81
N ALA A 27 0.55 -2.34 8.40
CA ALA A 27 1.55 -2.84 9.34
C ALA A 27 2.94 -2.97 8.71
N VAL A 28 3.02 -3.53 7.49
CA VAL A 28 4.31 -3.65 6.80
C VAL A 28 4.85 -2.30 6.34
N MET A 29 3.99 -1.37 5.95
CA MET A 29 4.43 0.00 5.62
C MET A 29 4.97 0.74 6.84
N LEU A 30 4.30 0.62 8.00
CA LEU A 30 4.79 1.17 9.27
C LEU A 30 6.11 0.53 9.70
N PHE A 31 6.21 -0.79 9.63
CA PHE A 31 7.47 -1.50 9.90
C PHE A 31 8.60 -1.01 8.99
N SER A 32 8.31 -0.83 7.70
CA SER A 32 9.29 -0.30 6.74
C SER A 32 9.69 1.15 7.07
N ILE A 33 8.76 2.00 7.49
CA ILE A 33 9.06 3.37 7.95
C ILE A 33 10.00 3.35 9.15
N VAL A 34 9.69 2.53 10.16
CA VAL A 34 10.54 2.38 11.35
C VAL A 34 11.94 1.92 10.97
N ASN A 35 12.04 0.92 10.09
CA ASN A 35 13.34 0.47 9.58
C ASN A 35 14.11 1.57 8.85
N PHE A 36 13.43 2.39 8.06
CA PHE A 36 14.09 3.48 7.33
C PHE A 36 14.60 4.60 8.26
N VAL A 37 13.84 4.91 9.30
CA VAL A 37 14.22 5.93 10.29
C VAL A 37 15.37 5.43 11.18
N PHE A 38 15.31 4.17 11.59
CA PHE A 38 16.23 3.58 12.56
C PHE A 38 17.19 2.55 11.95
N ASN A 39 17.55 2.68 10.66
CA ASN A 39 18.38 1.69 9.96
C ASN A 39 19.76 1.44 10.60
N ASP A 40 20.29 2.40 11.34
CA ASP A 40 21.53 2.25 12.08
C ASP A 40 21.40 1.28 13.27
N HIS A 41 20.16 1.06 13.74
CA HIS A 41 19.83 0.14 14.84
C HIS A 41 19.35 -1.22 14.34
N PHE A 42 18.88 -1.31 13.08
CA PHE A 42 18.42 -2.54 12.43
C PHE A 42 19.30 -2.80 11.19
N PRO A 43 20.51 -3.34 11.38
CA PRO A 43 21.43 -3.59 10.26
C PRO A 43 20.85 -4.64 9.30
N PHE A 44 21.04 -4.40 8.03
CA PHE A 44 20.73 -5.40 7.01
C PHE A 44 21.63 -6.65 7.20
N PRO A 45 21.18 -7.88 6.84
CA PRO A 45 21.89 -9.12 7.17
C PRO A 45 23.36 -9.17 6.83
N ASN A 46 23.82 -8.42 5.83
CA ASN A 46 25.21 -8.40 5.36
C ASN A 46 26.00 -7.13 5.70
N GLY A 47 25.51 -6.30 6.63
CA GLY A 47 26.23 -5.10 7.02
C GLY A 47 25.37 -4.06 7.74
N ARG A 48 26.03 -3.06 8.33
CA ARG A 48 25.37 -1.94 9.02
C ARG A 48 24.84 -0.84 8.07
N GLU A 49 24.93 -1.05 6.76
CA GLU A 49 24.65 -0.01 5.79
C GLU A 49 23.16 0.26 5.57
N GLY A 50 22.27 -0.63 6.01
CA GLY A 50 20.83 -0.54 5.78
C GLY A 50 20.41 -0.85 4.34
N ALA A 51 19.10 -1.03 4.13
CA ALA A 51 18.56 -1.50 2.85
C ALA A 51 18.84 -0.54 1.68
N PHE A 52 18.85 0.78 1.90
CA PHE A 52 19.08 1.75 0.82
C PHE A 52 20.50 1.73 0.30
N ALA A 53 21.49 1.69 1.19
CA ALA A 53 22.90 1.58 0.80
C ALA A 53 23.15 0.24 0.13
N HIS A 54 22.60 -0.85 0.68
CA HIS A 54 22.68 -2.17 0.05
C HIS A 54 22.13 -2.18 -1.38
N LEU A 55 20.99 -1.53 -1.63
CA LEU A 55 20.37 -1.42 -2.96
C LEU A 55 21.03 -0.36 -3.86
N GLY A 56 21.96 0.43 -3.33
CA GLY A 56 22.67 1.47 -4.09
C GLY A 56 21.85 2.75 -4.30
N PHE A 57 20.84 2.99 -3.46
CA PHE A 57 20.05 4.21 -3.54
C PHE A 57 20.71 5.37 -2.78
N PRO A 58 20.58 6.61 -3.28
CA PRO A 58 21.14 7.78 -2.60
C PRO A 58 20.40 8.09 -1.29
N PRO A 59 21.08 8.71 -0.28
CA PRO A 59 20.49 8.96 1.03
C PRO A 59 19.22 9.83 1.00
N TYR A 60 19.12 10.81 0.10
CA TYR A 60 17.94 11.67 -0.01
C TYR A 60 16.68 10.87 -0.40
N PHE A 61 16.83 9.82 -1.22
CA PHE A 61 15.71 8.97 -1.64
C PHE A 61 15.06 8.24 -0.46
N LYS A 62 15.87 7.86 0.54
CA LYS A 62 15.37 7.28 1.80
C LYS A 62 14.41 8.24 2.51
N VAL A 63 14.78 9.52 2.62
CA VAL A 63 13.96 10.53 3.29
C VAL A 63 12.67 10.78 2.51
N GLU A 64 12.77 10.97 1.20
CA GLU A 64 11.64 11.20 0.30
C GLU A 64 10.63 10.03 0.37
N LEU A 65 11.12 8.79 0.24
CA LEU A 65 10.27 7.61 0.29
C LEU A 65 9.63 7.40 1.68
N THR A 66 10.35 7.73 2.75
CA THR A 66 9.81 7.68 4.12
C THR A 66 8.64 8.65 4.28
N ILE A 67 8.81 9.90 3.84
CA ILE A 67 7.74 10.91 3.89
C ILE A 67 6.54 10.44 3.05
N ALA A 68 6.77 9.97 1.83
CA ALA A 68 5.71 9.48 0.96
C ALA A 68 4.92 8.32 1.60
N LYS A 69 5.61 7.37 2.26
CA LYS A 69 4.96 6.28 2.99
C LYS A 69 4.14 6.78 4.18
N ILE A 70 4.66 7.73 4.97
CA ILE A 70 3.91 8.31 6.08
C ILE A 70 2.62 8.96 5.58
N LEU A 71 2.70 9.77 4.52
CA LEU A 71 1.53 10.42 3.92
C LEU A 71 0.53 9.39 3.39
N GLY A 72 1.01 8.32 2.75
CA GLY A 72 0.18 7.23 2.26
C GLY A 72 -0.55 6.48 3.39
N VAL A 73 0.14 6.16 4.48
CA VAL A 73 -0.46 5.53 5.67
C VAL A 73 -1.53 6.44 6.26
N LEU A 74 -1.24 7.73 6.46
CA LEU A 74 -2.20 8.71 6.98
C LEU A 74 -3.42 8.83 6.07
N ALA A 75 -3.22 8.85 4.75
CA ALA A 75 -4.30 8.92 3.78
C ALA A 75 -5.26 7.73 3.90
N LEU A 76 -4.77 6.52 4.13
CA LEU A 76 -5.60 5.34 4.25
C LEU A 76 -6.26 5.20 5.64
N VAL A 77 -5.60 5.66 6.70
CA VAL A 77 -6.09 5.55 8.09
C VAL A 77 -7.14 6.61 8.41
N ILE A 78 -6.98 7.84 7.91
CA ILE A 78 -7.87 8.96 8.23
C ILE A 78 -9.14 8.87 7.38
N PRO A 79 -10.34 8.70 7.99
CA PRO A 79 -11.59 8.57 7.23
C PRO A 79 -11.93 9.82 6.42
N ALA A 80 -11.62 11.02 6.93
CA ALA A 80 -11.94 12.31 6.31
C ALA A 80 -11.15 12.63 5.04
N VAL A 81 -10.12 11.84 4.71
CA VAL A 81 -9.32 12.04 3.49
C VAL A 81 -10.16 11.70 2.25
N PRO A 82 -10.15 12.58 1.22
CA PRO A 82 -10.90 12.36 -0.02
C PRO A 82 -10.50 11.05 -0.72
N LEU A 83 -11.48 10.40 -1.38
CA LEU A 83 -11.30 9.10 -2.06
C LEU A 83 -10.13 9.13 -3.06
N LYS A 84 -10.03 10.18 -3.87
CA LYS A 84 -8.94 10.33 -4.84
C LYS A 84 -7.55 10.30 -4.20
N VAL A 85 -7.40 10.91 -3.01
CA VAL A 85 -6.12 10.89 -2.28
C VAL A 85 -5.80 9.49 -1.77
N LYS A 86 -6.82 8.73 -1.35
CA LYS A 86 -6.66 7.31 -0.98
C LYS A 86 -6.25 6.45 -2.18
N GLU A 87 -6.83 6.68 -3.35
CA GLU A 87 -6.43 6.01 -4.60
C GLU A 87 -4.96 6.28 -4.94
N PHE A 88 -4.51 7.55 -4.83
CA PHE A 88 -3.09 7.90 -4.98
C PHE A 88 -2.19 7.17 -3.97
N ALA A 89 -2.64 7.01 -2.73
CA ALA A 89 -1.89 6.26 -1.72
C ALA A 89 -1.76 4.77 -2.10
N TYR A 90 -2.84 4.15 -2.59
CA TYR A 90 -2.81 2.78 -3.11
C TYR A 90 -1.84 2.64 -4.28
N ALA A 91 -1.91 3.54 -5.26
CA ALA A 91 -1.00 3.56 -6.41
C ALA A 91 0.47 3.75 -5.97
N GLY A 92 0.73 4.67 -5.05
CA GLY A 92 2.07 4.92 -4.50
C GLY A 92 2.64 3.70 -3.78
N PHE A 93 1.84 3.00 -2.99
CA PHE A 93 2.24 1.75 -2.34
C PHE A 93 2.50 0.62 -3.35
N ALA A 94 1.66 0.50 -4.39
CA ALA A 94 1.87 -0.48 -5.46
C ALA A 94 3.21 -0.24 -6.16
N ILE A 95 3.51 1.00 -6.57
CA ILE A 95 4.78 1.38 -7.19
C ILE A 95 5.95 1.05 -6.24
N THR A 96 5.83 1.40 -4.96
CA THR A 96 6.87 1.13 -3.97
C THR A 96 7.17 -0.37 -3.83
N LEU A 97 6.13 -1.22 -3.78
CA LEU A 97 6.28 -2.67 -3.64
C LEU A 97 6.89 -3.30 -4.90
N VAL A 98 6.43 -2.87 -6.09
CA VAL A 98 7.03 -3.30 -7.37
C VAL A 98 8.48 -2.89 -7.44
N SER A 99 8.80 -1.62 -7.12
CA SER A 99 10.17 -1.12 -7.13
C SER A 99 11.07 -1.87 -6.15
N ALA A 100 10.57 -2.24 -4.97
CA ALA A 100 11.31 -3.04 -3.99
C ALA A 100 11.64 -4.43 -4.55
N ALA A 101 10.65 -5.13 -5.13
CA ALA A 101 10.88 -6.44 -5.75
C ALA A 101 11.91 -6.36 -6.89
N VAL A 102 11.79 -5.36 -7.77
CA VAL A 102 12.73 -5.15 -8.88
C VAL A 102 14.14 -4.82 -8.38
N ALA A 103 14.26 -3.97 -7.37
CA ALA A 103 15.55 -3.59 -6.81
C ALA A 103 16.28 -4.79 -6.18
N HIS A 104 15.59 -5.58 -5.37
CA HIS A 104 16.16 -6.79 -4.76
C HIS A 104 16.49 -7.86 -5.81
N PHE A 105 15.65 -8.01 -6.83
CA PHE A 105 15.94 -8.91 -7.95
C PHE A 105 17.19 -8.47 -8.73
N GLY A 106 17.28 -7.19 -9.09
CA GLY A 106 18.40 -6.60 -9.81
C GLY A 106 19.72 -6.66 -9.03
N ARG A 107 19.65 -6.59 -7.68
CA ARG A 107 20.81 -6.74 -6.80
C ARG A 107 21.26 -8.20 -6.66
N GLY A 108 20.44 -9.15 -7.06
CA GLY A 108 20.72 -10.58 -6.95
C GLY A 108 20.45 -11.15 -5.56
N ASP A 109 19.68 -10.49 -4.73
CA ASP A 109 19.37 -10.89 -3.34
C ASP A 109 18.66 -12.24 -3.29
N ALA A 110 17.85 -12.56 -4.29
CA ALA A 110 17.21 -13.87 -4.41
C ALA A 110 18.20 -15.04 -4.46
N ARG A 111 19.41 -14.81 -4.99
CA ARG A 111 20.47 -15.84 -5.10
C ARG A 111 21.45 -15.77 -3.94
N ASN A 112 21.79 -14.54 -3.52
CA ASN A 112 22.89 -14.29 -2.59
C ASN A 112 22.45 -14.28 -1.13
N LEU A 113 21.19 -13.93 -0.86
CA LEU A 113 20.62 -13.85 0.48
C LEU A 113 19.46 -14.84 0.65
N THR A 114 18.28 -14.47 0.17
CA THR A 114 17.08 -15.32 0.18
C THR A 114 16.05 -14.81 -0.85
N VAL A 115 15.35 -15.73 -1.47
CA VAL A 115 14.25 -15.41 -2.40
C VAL A 115 13.15 -14.56 -1.74
N LEU A 116 13.04 -14.60 -0.41
CA LEU A 116 12.04 -13.85 0.35
C LEU A 116 12.12 -12.33 0.10
N TYR A 117 13.32 -11.77 -0.13
CA TYR A 117 13.46 -10.34 -0.41
C TYR A 117 12.74 -9.89 -1.70
N VAL A 118 12.55 -10.80 -2.64
CA VAL A 118 11.81 -10.53 -3.88
C VAL A 118 10.33 -10.93 -3.74
N VAL A 119 10.06 -12.04 -3.06
CA VAL A 119 8.70 -12.59 -2.92
C VAL A 119 7.85 -11.77 -1.94
N ASP A 120 8.44 -11.32 -0.84
CA ASP A 120 7.73 -10.57 0.21
C ASP A 120 7.01 -9.31 -0.33
N PRO A 121 7.68 -8.40 -1.08
CA PRO A 121 6.99 -7.26 -1.68
C PRO A 121 5.85 -7.66 -2.63
N LEU A 122 5.98 -8.79 -3.35
CA LEU A 122 4.95 -9.27 -4.26
C LEU A 122 3.73 -9.82 -3.51
N VAL A 123 3.94 -10.51 -2.39
CA VAL A 123 2.85 -10.96 -1.51
C VAL A 123 2.07 -9.75 -0.98
N PHE A 124 2.76 -8.71 -0.49
CA PHE A 124 2.10 -7.49 -0.04
C PHE A 124 1.44 -6.71 -1.18
N LEU A 125 1.96 -6.78 -2.40
CA LEU A 125 1.30 -6.23 -3.58
C LEU A 125 -0.04 -6.95 -3.86
N CYS A 126 -0.09 -8.27 -3.74
CA CYS A 126 -1.34 -9.03 -3.85
C CYS A 126 -2.34 -8.64 -2.74
N LEU A 127 -1.89 -8.51 -1.50
CA LEU A 127 -2.73 -8.04 -0.39
C LEU A 127 -3.25 -6.61 -0.62
N LEU A 128 -2.40 -5.73 -1.16
CA LEU A 128 -2.78 -4.37 -1.54
C LEU A 128 -3.84 -4.37 -2.64
N ALA A 129 -3.71 -5.22 -3.66
CA ALA A 129 -4.69 -5.36 -4.73
C ALA A 129 -6.05 -5.86 -4.19
N VAL A 130 -6.06 -6.84 -3.28
CA VAL A 130 -7.26 -7.31 -2.60
C VAL A 130 -7.89 -6.18 -1.78
N SER A 131 -7.09 -5.44 -1.01
CA SER A 131 -7.55 -4.29 -0.23
C SER A 131 -8.18 -3.22 -1.13
N TYR A 132 -7.52 -2.87 -2.24
CA TYR A 132 -8.01 -1.88 -3.20
C TYR A 132 -9.32 -2.32 -3.86
N TYR A 133 -9.44 -3.58 -4.24
CA TYR A 133 -10.66 -4.13 -4.84
C TYR A 133 -11.88 -3.93 -3.93
N TYR A 134 -11.77 -4.26 -2.64
CA TYR A 134 -12.86 -4.04 -1.69
C TYR A 134 -13.05 -2.56 -1.32
N PHE A 135 -11.99 -1.77 -1.31
CA PHE A 135 -12.07 -0.32 -1.18
C PHE A 135 -12.91 0.29 -2.30
N GLU A 136 -12.64 -0.05 -3.54
CA GLU A 136 -13.38 0.43 -4.71
C GLU A 136 -14.85 0.00 -4.63
N GLN A 137 -15.12 -1.26 -4.33
CA GLN A 137 -16.49 -1.74 -4.17
C GLN A 137 -17.28 -1.00 -3.07
N SER A 138 -16.64 -0.63 -1.98
CA SER A 138 -17.30 0.08 -0.88
C SER A 138 -17.64 1.53 -1.21
N HIS A 139 -16.96 2.15 -2.19
CA HIS A 139 -17.09 3.59 -2.50
C HIS A 139 -17.69 3.89 -3.87
N SER A 140 -17.71 2.97 -4.83
CA SER A 140 -18.27 3.17 -6.17
C SER A 140 -19.76 3.57 -6.14
N PHE A 141 -20.49 3.23 -5.09
CA PHE A 141 -21.90 3.52 -4.94
C PHE A 141 -22.21 4.91 -4.39
N GLU A 142 -21.30 5.51 -3.66
CA GLU A 142 -21.49 6.85 -3.06
C GLU A 142 -21.51 7.94 -4.15
N THR A 143 -20.65 7.81 -5.15
CA THR A 143 -20.56 8.72 -6.29
C THR A 143 -21.82 8.67 -7.17
N ALA A 144 -22.38 7.49 -7.39
CA ALA A 144 -23.61 7.30 -8.18
C ALA A 144 -24.86 7.86 -7.47
N ALA A 145 -24.92 7.81 -6.14
CA ALA A 145 -26.02 8.37 -5.36
C ALA A 145 -26.04 9.91 -5.37
N VAL A 146 -24.87 10.53 -5.27
CA VAL A 146 -24.73 12.01 -5.30
C VAL A 146 -25.10 12.56 -6.68
N SER A 147 -24.68 11.91 -7.78
CA SER A 147 -25.00 12.37 -9.13
C SER A 147 -26.49 12.30 -9.46
N ARG A 148 -27.23 11.35 -8.88
CA ARG A 148 -28.70 11.25 -9.07
C ARG A 148 -29.46 12.33 -8.31
N HIS A 149 -29.02 12.73 -7.13
CA HIS A 149 -29.63 13.85 -6.40
C HIS A 149 -29.44 15.19 -7.11
N GLN A 150 -28.30 15.37 -7.77
CA GLN A 150 -28.01 16.59 -8.53
C GLN A 150 -28.77 16.69 -9.87
N SER A 151 -29.16 15.54 -10.47
CA SER A 151 -29.92 15.53 -11.71
C SER A 151 -31.45 15.58 -11.51
N ALA A 152 -31.92 15.48 -10.27
CA ALA A 152 -33.32 15.51 -9.88
C ALA A 152 -33.76 16.86 -9.24
N ALA A 153 -32.81 17.77 -9.05
CA ALA A 153 -33.05 19.16 -8.54
C ALA A 153 -32.94 20.17 -9.67
#